data_100350f04788c67b0670c767eee7b34f
#
_entry.id   100350f04788c67b0670c767eee7b34f
#
_cell.length_a   1.000
_cell.length_b   1.000
_cell.length_c   1.000
_cell.angle_alpha   90.00
_cell.angle_beta   90.00
_cell.angle_gamma   90.00
#
_symmetry.space_group_name_H-M   'P 1'
#
loop_
_entity.id
_entity.type
_entity.pdbx_description
1 polymer ?
#
loop_
_entity_poly.entity_id
_entity_poly.type
_entity_poly.pdbx_seq_one_letter_code
_entity_poly.pdbx_strand_id
1 'polypeptide(L)'
;MKDEILDINKIFNNLSENIFIKETNEGLILVDSSSKMTFSLALDDYENIVRQNKKHVLSKIIKKDKLMVLDCTGGFARDSAIISSLGNNVTVIEENLIVMRILKDAMSRIQNREVSCIFKRITTKLGSCLDYIKTTNKIYDYIYFDFMFNTSNTALPSKREQFLRKIVKNDIDINRAIVDEVL
;
A
#
# COMPACT_ATOMS: atom_id res chain seq x y z
N MET A 1 9.12 22.28 0.90
CA MET A 1 9.42 20.90 0.43
C MET A 1 10.72 20.33 1.00
N LYS A 2 11.86 21.04 0.98
CA LYS A 2 13.11 20.57 1.63
C LYS A 2 12.99 20.45 3.16
N ASP A 3 12.27 21.35 3.80
CA ASP A 3 12.11 21.37 5.27
C ASP A 3 11.19 20.24 5.77
N GLU A 4 10.18 19.84 4.99
CA GLU A 4 9.33 18.67 5.28
C GLU A 4 10.08 17.35 5.20
N ILE A 5 11.05 17.23 4.27
CA ILE A 5 11.87 16.02 4.12
C ILE A 5 12.83 15.86 5.32
N LEU A 6 13.39 16.97 5.82
CA LEU A 6 14.24 16.95 7.02
C LEU A 6 13.46 16.53 8.28
N ASP A 7 12.21 16.97 8.41
CA ASP A 7 11.33 16.60 9.54
C ASP A 7 10.92 15.12 9.47
N ILE A 8 10.69 14.61 8.27
CA ILE A 8 10.39 13.21 8.03
C ILE A 8 11.55 12.33 8.48
N ASN A 9 12.77 12.61 8.08
CA ASN A 9 13.93 11.84 8.55
C ASN A 9 14.11 11.88 10.07
N LYS A 10 13.71 12.94 10.78
CA LYS A 10 13.68 12.98 12.25
C LYS A 10 12.60 12.07 12.86
N ILE A 11 11.44 11.96 12.24
CA ILE A 11 10.38 11.03 12.66
C ILE A 11 10.83 9.58 12.45
N PHE A 12 11.69 9.33 11.46
CA PHE A 12 12.22 8.00 11.11
C PHE A 12 13.34 7.47 11.98
N ASN A 13 14.02 8.32 12.73
CA ASN A 13 15.05 7.87 13.69
C ASN A 13 14.52 6.88 14.74
N ASN A 14 13.19 6.64 14.79
CA ASN A 14 12.56 5.65 15.67
C ASN A 14 12.25 4.28 15.00
N LEU A 15 12.44 4.10 13.68
CA LEU A 15 12.04 2.86 12.99
C LEU A 15 13.19 1.91 12.63
N SER A 16 14.29 2.40 12.21
CA SER A 16 15.61 1.75 12.16
C SER A 16 16.62 2.80 11.70
N GLU A 17 17.74 2.90 12.37
CA GLU A 17 18.82 3.87 12.04
C GLU A 17 19.37 3.69 10.62
N ASN A 18 19.00 2.60 9.96
CA ASN A 18 19.56 2.19 8.67
C ASN A 18 18.61 2.39 7.47
N ILE A 19 17.33 2.72 7.69
CA ILE A 19 16.36 2.91 6.59
C ILE A 19 15.92 4.35 6.52
N PHE A 20 16.06 4.96 5.33
CA PHE A 20 15.67 6.35 5.09
C PHE A 20 15.13 6.54 3.66
N ILE A 21 14.39 7.63 3.47
CA ILE A 21 13.93 8.08 2.17
C ILE A 21 14.98 9.02 1.57
N LYS A 22 15.30 8.82 0.30
CA LYS A 22 16.12 9.72 -0.50
C LYS A 22 15.31 10.22 -1.69
N GLU A 23 15.35 11.53 -1.92
CA GLU A 23 14.79 12.13 -3.12
C GLU A 23 15.80 12.02 -4.27
N THR A 24 15.30 11.65 -5.45
CA THR A 24 16.06 11.58 -6.69
C THR A 24 15.31 12.29 -7.81
N ASN A 25 15.94 12.49 -8.96
CA ASN A 25 15.27 13.04 -10.13
C ASN A 25 14.12 12.15 -10.66
N GLU A 26 14.13 10.87 -10.28
CA GLU A 26 13.12 9.87 -10.68
C GLU A 26 12.05 9.64 -9.61
N GLY A 27 12.10 10.41 -8.50
CA GLY A 27 11.17 10.31 -7.38
C GLY A 27 11.81 9.79 -6.09
N LEU A 28 10.97 9.41 -5.15
CA LEU A 28 11.41 8.94 -3.85
C LEU A 28 11.89 7.49 -3.91
N ILE A 29 13.02 7.22 -3.24
CA ILE A 29 13.55 5.88 -3.05
C ILE A 29 13.73 5.57 -1.57
N LEU A 30 13.49 4.31 -1.19
CA LEU A 30 13.89 3.77 0.10
C LEU A 30 15.32 3.26 0.01
N VAL A 31 16.12 3.58 1.01
CA VAL A 31 17.51 3.14 1.13
C VAL A 31 17.66 2.39 2.45
N ASP A 32 18.20 1.19 2.39
CA ASP A 32 18.70 0.46 3.55
C ASP A 32 20.22 0.46 3.51
N SER A 33 20.83 1.30 4.34
CA SER A 33 22.29 1.45 4.40
C SER A 33 23.01 0.20 4.93
N SER A 34 22.34 -0.61 5.75
CA SER A 34 22.91 -1.82 6.33
C SER A 34 23.11 -2.93 5.30
N SER A 35 22.14 -3.11 4.41
CA SER A 35 22.18 -4.12 3.33
C SER A 35 22.58 -3.53 1.98
N LYS A 36 22.84 -2.22 1.89
CA LYS A 36 23.07 -1.48 0.64
C LYS A 36 21.95 -1.66 -0.40
N MET A 37 20.74 -1.95 0.06
CA MET A 37 19.58 -2.13 -0.81
C MET A 37 18.88 -0.80 -1.06
N THR A 38 18.37 -0.64 -2.27
CA THR A 38 17.46 0.47 -2.62
C THR A 38 16.19 -0.08 -3.23
N PHE A 39 15.08 0.63 -3.00
CA PHE A 39 13.79 0.32 -3.59
C PHE A 39 13.11 1.61 -4.05
N SER A 40 12.65 1.63 -5.29
CA SER A 40 11.73 2.64 -5.82
C SER A 40 10.42 1.97 -6.25
N LEU A 41 9.31 2.67 -6.08
CA LEU A 41 8.03 2.19 -6.52
C LEU A 41 7.72 2.79 -7.90
N ALA A 42 7.62 1.92 -8.90
CA ALA A 42 7.17 2.28 -10.24
C ALA A 42 5.78 1.65 -10.45
N LEU A 43 4.72 2.47 -10.40
CA LEU A 43 3.35 1.96 -10.57
C LEU A 43 3.04 1.58 -12.02
N ASP A 44 3.78 2.10 -12.98
CA ASP A 44 3.65 1.69 -14.38
C ASP A 44 3.93 0.19 -14.57
N ASP A 45 4.75 -0.42 -13.70
CA ASP A 45 5.00 -1.87 -13.68
C ASP A 45 3.74 -2.68 -13.31
N TYR A 46 2.70 -2.03 -12.75
CA TYR A 46 1.43 -2.68 -12.42
C TYR A 46 0.59 -3.01 -13.67
N GLU A 47 0.97 -2.53 -14.85
CA GLU A 47 0.31 -2.87 -16.10
C GLU A 47 0.17 -4.39 -16.28
N ASN A 48 1.24 -5.15 -16.05
CA ASN A 48 1.21 -6.61 -16.16
C ASN A 48 0.30 -7.28 -15.13
N ILE A 49 0.25 -6.74 -13.91
CA ILE A 49 -0.63 -7.23 -12.84
C ILE A 49 -2.09 -7.01 -13.24
N VAL A 50 -2.38 -5.83 -13.77
CA VAL A 50 -3.70 -5.43 -14.21
C VAL A 50 -4.18 -6.25 -15.40
N ARG A 51 -3.33 -6.48 -16.39
CA ARG A 51 -3.66 -7.32 -17.57
C ARG A 51 -3.96 -8.77 -17.19
N GLN A 52 -3.38 -9.26 -16.10
CA GLN A 52 -3.61 -10.61 -15.58
C GLN A 52 -4.71 -10.67 -14.51
N ASN A 53 -5.42 -9.57 -14.24
CA ASN A 53 -6.41 -9.48 -13.17
C ASN A 53 -7.48 -10.60 -13.21
N LYS A 54 -7.93 -11.00 -14.40
CA LYS A 54 -8.95 -12.07 -14.57
C LYS A 54 -8.53 -13.42 -13.99
N LYS A 55 -7.23 -13.68 -13.83
CA LYS A 55 -6.68 -14.90 -13.24
C LYS A 55 -6.50 -14.78 -11.72
N HIS A 56 -6.57 -13.57 -11.19
CA HIS A 56 -6.33 -13.31 -9.77
C HIS A 56 -7.52 -13.80 -8.92
N VAL A 57 -7.24 -14.25 -7.69
CA VAL A 57 -8.27 -14.73 -6.77
C VAL A 57 -9.33 -13.64 -6.47
N LEU A 58 -8.92 -12.40 -6.34
CA LEU A 58 -9.82 -11.26 -6.08
C LEU A 58 -10.86 -11.09 -7.19
N SER A 59 -10.52 -11.34 -8.45
CA SER A 59 -11.49 -11.27 -9.56
C SER A 59 -12.53 -12.39 -9.55
N LYS A 60 -12.25 -13.47 -8.83
CA LYS A 60 -13.22 -14.56 -8.63
C LYS A 60 -14.20 -14.25 -7.50
N ILE A 61 -13.78 -13.43 -6.54
CA ILE A 61 -14.58 -13.00 -5.37
C ILE A 61 -15.39 -11.77 -5.72
N ILE A 62 -14.73 -10.73 -6.22
CA ILE A 62 -15.33 -9.43 -6.57
C ILE A 62 -15.77 -9.50 -8.04
N LYS A 63 -17.00 -9.96 -8.26
CA LYS A 63 -17.53 -10.22 -9.61
C LYS A 63 -18.27 -9.05 -10.23
N LYS A 64 -18.61 -8.04 -9.43
CA LYS A 64 -19.33 -6.83 -9.88
C LYS A 64 -18.37 -5.67 -10.03
N ASP A 65 -18.71 -4.72 -10.87
CA ASP A 65 -18.07 -3.40 -10.99
C ASP A 65 -18.85 -2.32 -10.19
N LYS A 66 -18.26 -1.15 -10.10
CA LYS A 66 -18.84 0.05 -9.44
C LYS A 66 -19.11 -0.14 -7.93
N LEU A 67 -18.49 -1.11 -7.33
CA LEU A 67 -18.54 -1.31 -5.88
C LEU A 67 -17.61 -0.34 -5.16
N MET A 68 -17.96 -0.07 -3.90
CA MET A 68 -17.10 0.63 -2.95
C MET A 68 -16.36 -0.40 -2.10
N VAL A 69 -15.04 -0.42 -2.20
CA VAL A 69 -14.19 -1.37 -1.45
C VAL A 69 -13.27 -0.61 -0.51
N LEU A 70 -13.18 -1.05 0.74
CA LEU A 70 -12.22 -0.57 1.71
C LEU A 70 -11.07 -1.57 1.80
N ASP A 71 -9.86 -1.13 1.46
CA ASP A 71 -8.61 -1.87 1.67
C ASP A 71 -7.94 -1.36 2.95
N CYS A 72 -7.96 -2.20 4.00
CA CYS A 72 -7.45 -1.88 5.32
C CYS A 72 -5.96 -2.16 5.49
N THR A 73 -5.33 -2.75 4.49
CA THR A 73 -3.93 -3.19 4.49
C THR A 73 -3.18 -2.66 3.26
N GLY A 74 -3.35 -1.38 2.99
CA GLY A 74 -3.02 -0.71 1.74
C GLY A 74 -1.66 -0.98 1.13
N GLY A 75 -0.60 -0.92 1.93
CA GLY A 75 0.75 -1.13 1.47
C GLY A 75 1.06 -0.24 0.26
N PHE A 76 1.64 -0.83 -0.80
CA PHE A 76 1.85 -0.14 -2.07
C PHE A 76 0.67 -0.30 -3.06
N ALA A 77 -0.53 -0.53 -2.55
CA ALA A 77 -1.80 -0.58 -3.29
C ALA A 77 -1.83 -1.61 -4.44
N ARG A 78 -1.14 -2.75 -4.32
CA ARG A 78 -1.10 -3.77 -5.36
C ARG A 78 -2.47 -4.43 -5.56
N ASP A 79 -3.07 -4.91 -4.49
CA ASP A 79 -4.37 -5.58 -4.53
C ASP A 79 -5.48 -4.58 -4.79
N SER A 80 -5.37 -3.38 -4.24
CA SER A 80 -6.23 -2.25 -4.58
C SER A 80 -6.22 -1.92 -6.07
N ALA A 81 -5.06 -1.99 -6.75
CA ALA A 81 -4.98 -1.80 -8.20
C ALA A 81 -5.70 -2.92 -8.96
N ILE A 82 -5.59 -4.17 -8.50
CA ILE A 82 -6.35 -5.30 -9.07
C ILE A 82 -7.85 -5.07 -8.89
N ILE A 83 -8.31 -4.74 -7.69
CA ILE A 83 -9.73 -4.48 -7.38
C ILE A 83 -10.26 -3.31 -8.23
N SER A 84 -9.48 -2.24 -8.32
CA SER A 84 -9.84 -1.07 -9.13
C SER A 84 -9.85 -1.37 -10.63
N SER A 85 -8.98 -2.25 -11.12
CA SER A 85 -8.97 -2.68 -12.52
C SER A 85 -10.24 -3.43 -12.95
N LEU A 86 -10.98 -3.99 -12.00
CA LEU A 86 -12.29 -4.60 -12.20
C LEU A 86 -13.44 -3.58 -12.27
N GLY A 87 -13.14 -2.27 -12.23
CA GLY A 87 -14.13 -1.20 -12.30
C GLY A 87 -14.61 -0.65 -10.96
N ASN A 88 -13.99 -1.04 -9.86
CA ASN A 88 -14.41 -0.67 -8.50
C ASN A 88 -13.68 0.58 -7.97
N ASN A 89 -14.33 1.29 -7.04
CA ASN A 89 -13.73 2.39 -6.30
C ASN A 89 -13.11 1.83 -5.01
N VAL A 90 -11.85 2.13 -4.75
CA VAL A 90 -11.12 1.60 -3.58
C VAL A 90 -10.69 2.74 -2.68
N THR A 91 -11.03 2.64 -1.39
CA THR A 91 -10.42 3.47 -0.35
C THR A 91 -9.33 2.64 0.31
N VAL A 92 -8.10 3.11 0.23
CA VAL A 92 -6.89 2.46 0.77
C VAL A 92 -6.51 3.15 2.05
N ILE A 93 -6.44 2.40 3.14
CA ILE A 93 -5.91 2.87 4.42
C ILE A 93 -4.51 2.30 4.59
N GLU A 94 -3.55 3.16 4.89
CA GLU A 94 -2.17 2.78 5.18
C GLU A 94 -1.70 3.56 6.40
N GLU A 95 -1.27 2.83 7.41
CA GLU A 95 -0.85 3.41 8.69
C GLU A 95 0.59 3.94 8.63
N ASN A 96 1.42 3.29 7.82
CA ASN A 96 2.83 3.64 7.73
C ASN A 96 3.04 4.86 6.84
N LEU A 97 3.53 5.94 7.44
CA LEU A 97 3.80 7.21 6.74
C LEU A 97 4.79 7.06 5.59
N ILE A 98 5.81 6.17 5.71
CA ILE A 98 6.80 5.94 4.64
C ILE A 98 6.12 5.32 3.44
N VAL A 99 5.38 4.24 3.67
CA VAL A 99 4.66 3.51 2.62
C VAL A 99 3.72 4.45 1.89
N MET A 100 2.92 5.22 2.64
CA MET A 100 2.01 6.21 2.08
C MET A 100 2.73 7.28 1.26
N ARG A 101 3.88 7.77 1.73
CA ARG A 101 4.67 8.79 1.05
C ARG A 101 5.22 8.28 -0.29
N ILE A 102 5.81 7.08 -0.28
CA ILE A 102 6.32 6.41 -1.49
C ILE A 102 5.17 6.13 -2.47
N LEU A 103 4.03 5.67 -1.96
CA LEU A 103 2.85 5.41 -2.81
C LEU A 103 2.34 6.69 -3.48
N LYS A 104 2.16 7.78 -2.72
CA LYS A 104 1.70 9.07 -3.27
C LYS A 104 2.68 9.67 -4.28
N ASP A 105 3.99 9.59 -4.01
CA ASP A 105 5.00 10.01 -4.95
C ASP A 105 4.92 9.19 -6.25
N ALA A 106 4.83 7.87 -6.15
CA ALA A 106 4.69 7.00 -7.31
C ALA A 106 3.39 7.26 -8.09
N MET A 107 2.27 7.52 -7.40
CA MET A 107 1.00 7.90 -8.05
C MET A 107 1.11 9.19 -8.88
N SER A 108 1.89 10.17 -8.40
CA SER A 108 2.10 11.44 -9.12
C SER A 108 2.94 11.28 -10.40
N ARG A 109 3.66 10.18 -10.53
CA ARG A 109 4.60 9.90 -11.63
C ARG A 109 4.07 8.88 -12.66
N ILE A 110 2.81 8.41 -12.52
CA ILE A 110 2.22 7.44 -13.45
C ILE A 110 2.14 8.05 -14.85
N GLN A 111 2.79 7.42 -15.82
CA GLN A 111 2.76 7.80 -17.22
C GLN A 111 1.87 6.86 -18.08
N ASN A 112 1.79 5.58 -17.67
CA ASN A 112 0.93 4.62 -18.35
C ASN A 112 -0.54 4.99 -18.19
N ARG A 113 -1.25 5.23 -19.33
CA ARG A 113 -2.64 5.66 -19.35
C ARG A 113 -3.60 4.66 -18.69
N GLU A 114 -3.37 3.36 -18.89
CA GLU A 114 -4.22 2.30 -18.35
C GLU A 114 -4.08 2.28 -16.82
N VAL A 115 -2.86 2.29 -16.31
CA VAL A 115 -2.55 2.35 -14.87
C VAL A 115 -3.11 3.65 -14.26
N SER A 116 -2.94 4.79 -14.92
CA SER A 116 -3.50 6.07 -14.48
C SER A 116 -5.03 6.00 -14.32
N CYS A 117 -5.74 5.40 -15.26
CA CYS A 117 -7.21 5.22 -15.19
C CYS A 117 -7.63 4.36 -13.98
N ILE A 118 -6.81 3.38 -13.61
CA ILE A 118 -7.05 2.53 -12.44
C ILE A 118 -6.82 3.34 -11.16
N PHE A 119 -5.69 4.02 -11.04
CA PHE A 119 -5.36 4.79 -9.85
C PHE A 119 -6.27 6.00 -9.62
N LYS A 120 -6.97 6.50 -10.63
CA LYS A 120 -8.03 7.53 -10.47
C LYS A 120 -9.23 7.06 -9.62
N ARG A 121 -9.47 5.75 -9.51
CA ARG A 121 -10.52 5.17 -8.66
C ARG A 121 -10.00 4.74 -7.28
N ILE A 122 -8.72 5.00 -6.98
CA ILE A 122 -8.11 4.69 -5.70
C ILE A 122 -7.96 5.99 -4.90
N THR A 123 -8.56 6.03 -3.72
CA THR A 123 -8.39 7.11 -2.75
C THR A 123 -7.54 6.60 -1.61
N THR A 124 -6.42 7.28 -1.32
CA THR A 124 -5.52 6.88 -0.22
C THR A 124 -5.75 7.73 1.02
N LYS A 125 -5.68 7.11 2.20
CA LYS A 125 -5.76 7.75 3.51
C LYS A 125 -4.65 7.22 4.42
N LEU A 126 -3.90 8.14 5.02
CA LEU A 126 -2.92 7.81 6.07
C LEU A 126 -3.65 7.72 7.40
N GLY A 127 -3.43 6.63 8.13
CA GLY A 127 -3.94 6.43 9.48
C GLY A 127 -4.30 4.99 9.78
N SER A 128 -4.78 4.77 10.99
CA SER A 128 -5.26 3.47 11.46
C SER A 128 -6.56 3.08 10.75
N CYS A 129 -6.63 1.85 10.26
CA CYS A 129 -7.87 1.32 9.69
C CYS A 129 -8.97 1.19 10.74
N LEU A 130 -8.63 0.78 11.94
CA LEU A 130 -9.57 0.69 13.06
C LEU A 130 -10.23 2.04 13.36
N ASP A 131 -9.44 3.11 13.47
CA ASP A 131 -9.98 4.44 13.71
C ASP A 131 -10.83 4.94 12.53
N TYR A 132 -10.41 4.60 11.31
CA TYR A 132 -11.17 4.96 10.13
C TYR A 132 -12.54 4.27 10.10
N ILE A 133 -12.61 2.97 10.40
CA ILE A 133 -13.87 2.21 10.46
C ILE A 133 -14.80 2.80 11.50
N LYS A 134 -14.31 3.12 12.71
CA LYS A 134 -15.10 3.70 13.81
C LYS A 134 -15.64 5.10 13.52
N THR A 135 -14.98 5.85 12.65
CA THR A 135 -15.33 7.26 12.42
C THR A 135 -15.97 7.53 11.05
N THR A 136 -15.91 6.58 10.14
CA THR A 136 -16.45 6.79 8.78
C THR A 136 -17.95 6.57 8.74
N ASN A 137 -18.64 7.47 8.01
CA ASN A 137 -20.06 7.29 7.66
C ASN A 137 -20.23 6.66 6.27
N LYS A 138 -19.13 6.25 5.61
CA LYS A 138 -19.19 5.62 4.29
C LYS A 138 -19.58 4.17 4.42
N ILE A 139 -20.44 3.72 3.52
CA ILE A 139 -20.83 2.32 3.39
C ILE A 139 -19.95 1.70 2.31
N TYR A 140 -19.39 0.53 2.60
CA TYR A 140 -18.58 -0.25 1.68
C TYR A 140 -19.28 -1.59 1.40
N ASP A 141 -19.18 -2.03 0.13
CA ASP A 141 -19.71 -3.32 -0.30
C ASP A 141 -18.79 -4.47 0.14
N TYR A 142 -17.48 -4.19 0.21
CA TYR A 142 -16.46 -5.12 0.68
C TYR A 142 -15.42 -4.41 1.53
N ILE A 143 -14.93 -5.12 2.55
CA ILE A 143 -13.76 -4.74 3.32
C ILE A 143 -12.70 -5.81 3.07
N TYR A 144 -11.53 -5.38 2.65
CA TYR A 144 -10.41 -6.25 2.28
C TYR A 144 -9.27 -6.13 3.28
N PHE A 145 -8.73 -7.28 3.68
CA PHE A 145 -7.55 -7.38 4.53
C PHE A 145 -6.57 -8.39 3.92
N ASP A 146 -5.30 -8.01 3.85
CA ASP A 146 -4.18 -8.88 3.54
C ASP A 146 -3.09 -8.71 4.59
N PHE A 147 -3.30 -9.32 5.76
CA PHE A 147 -2.32 -9.24 6.84
C PHE A 147 -1.05 -10.00 6.46
N MET A 148 0.11 -9.33 6.61
CA MET A 148 1.40 -9.98 6.42
C MET A 148 1.70 -10.93 7.59
N PHE A 149 1.24 -12.17 7.47
CA PHE A 149 1.65 -13.22 8.40
C PHE A 149 3.08 -13.68 8.09
N ASN A 150 3.85 -14.00 9.15
CA ASN A 150 5.14 -14.65 9.00
C ASN A 150 4.93 -16.08 8.47
N THR A 151 4.88 -16.21 7.15
CA THR A 151 4.86 -17.53 6.52
C THR A 151 6.29 -18.06 6.43
N SER A 152 6.47 -19.33 6.79
CA SER A 152 7.74 -20.07 6.66
C SER A 152 8.06 -20.47 5.21
N ASN A 153 7.69 -19.61 4.25
CA ASN A 153 7.99 -19.87 2.85
C ASN A 153 9.49 -19.80 2.59
N THR A 154 10.02 -20.86 1.99
CA THR A 154 11.45 -21.02 1.65
C THR A 154 11.91 -20.11 0.50
N ALA A 155 11.01 -19.47 -0.23
CA ALA A 155 11.33 -18.56 -1.30
C ALA A 155 11.79 -17.19 -0.75
N LEU A 156 12.88 -16.65 -1.31
CA LEU A 156 13.38 -15.31 -0.95
C LEU A 156 12.30 -14.26 -1.29
N PRO A 157 11.85 -13.44 -0.32
CA PRO A 157 10.84 -12.41 -0.58
C PRO A 157 11.36 -11.37 -1.59
N SER A 158 10.45 -10.79 -2.37
CA SER A 158 10.77 -9.70 -3.28
C SER A 158 11.39 -8.50 -2.52
N LYS A 159 12.16 -7.66 -3.22
CA LYS A 159 12.72 -6.44 -2.59
C LYS A 159 11.66 -5.59 -1.90
N ARG A 160 10.48 -5.46 -2.52
CA ARG A 160 9.31 -4.76 -1.96
C ARG A 160 8.89 -5.37 -0.63
N GLU A 161 8.70 -6.68 -0.57
CA GLU A 161 8.31 -7.38 0.65
C GLU A 161 9.38 -7.30 1.73
N GLN A 162 10.67 -7.37 1.35
CA GLN A 162 11.77 -7.18 2.28
C GLN A 162 11.75 -5.81 2.95
N PHE A 163 11.50 -4.74 2.17
CA PHE A 163 11.36 -3.40 2.73
C PHE A 163 10.10 -3.27 3.58
N LEU A 164 8.94 -3.74 3.11
CA LEU A 164 7.69 -3.70 3.88
C LEU A 164 7.85 -4.39 5.23
N ARG A 165 8.43 -5.60 5.29
CA ARG A 165 8.67 -6.32 6.54
C ARG A 165 9.59 -5.57 7.52
N LYS A 166 10.48 -4.71 7.03
CA LYS A 166 11.38 -3.91 7.86
C LYS A 166 10.73 -2.64 8.41
N ILE A 167 9.79 -2.06 7.70
CA ILE A 167 9.19 -0.76 8.03
C ILE A 167 7.78 -0.86 8.61
N VAL A 168 7.05 -1.93 8.33
CA VAL A 168 5.69 -2.14 8.82
C VAL A 168 5.74 -3.05 10.04
N LYS A 169 5.15 -2.60 11.15
CA LYS A 169 4.92 -3.43 12.33
C LYS A 169 3.67 -4.27 12.07
N ASN A 170 3.78 -5.57 12.29
CA ASN A 170 2.64 -6.48 12.24
C ASN A 170 2.15 -6.70 13.68
N ASP A 171 1.08 -6.05 14.07
CA ASP A 171 0.46 -6.18 15.38
C ASP A 171 -0.77 -7.08 15.29
N ILE A 172 -0.66 -8.29 15.81
CA ILE A 172 -1.72 -9.30 15.75
C ILE A 172 -2.96 -8.86 16.53
N ASP A 173 -2.79 -8.16 17.65
CA ASP A 173 -3.89 -7.70 18.48
C ASP A 173 -4.68 -6.59 17.78
N ILE A 174 -4.00 -5.67 17.12
CA ILE A 174 -4.64 -4.64 16.29
C ILE A 174 -5.37 -5.30 15.11
N ASN A 175 -4.75 -6.24 14.42
CA ASN A 175 -5.36 -6.95 13.31
C ASN A 175 -6.65 -7.67 13.73
N ARG A 176 -6.65 -8.28 14.92
CA ARG A 176 -7.83 -8.94 15.50
C ARG A 176 -8.92 -7.92 15.84
N ALA A 177 -8.57 -6.81 16.48
CA ALA A 177 -9.51 -5.75 16.81
C ALA A 177 -10.20 -5.14 15.58
N ILE A 178 -9.48 -5.04 14.44
CA ILE A 178 -10.07 -4.57 13.17
C ILE A 178 -11.14 -5.56 12.67
N VAL A 179 -10.84 -6.86 12.72
CA VAL A 179 -11.79 -7.90 12.28
C VAL A 179 -13.02 -7.90 13.18
N ASP A 180 -12.85 -7.81 14.51
CA ASP A 180 -13.94 -7.81 15.49
C ASP A 180 -14.85 -6.56 15.35
N GLU A 181 -14.33 -5.41 14.89
CA GLU A 181 -15.10 -4.19 14.65
C GLU A 181 -15.98 -4.27 13.39
N VAL A 182 -15.63 -5.13 12.45
CA VAL A 182 -16.30 -5.24 11.14
C VAL A 182 -17.38 -6.33 11.14
N LEU A 183 -17.26 -7.35 12.01
CA LEU A 183 -18.22 -8.45 12.15
C LEU A 183 -19.35 -8.11 13.08
#